data_13a0c743d8df0554df0a1ee59fe8042d
#
_entry.id   13a0c743d8df0554df0a1ee59fe8042d
#
_cell.length_a   1.000
_cell.length_b   1.000
_cell.length_c   1.000
_cell.angle_alpha   90.00
_cell.angle_beta   90.00
_cell.angle_gamma   90.00
#
_symmetry.space_group_name_H-M   'P 1'
#
loop_
_entity.id
_entity.type
_entity.pdbx_description
1 polymer ?
#
loop_
_entity_poly.entity_id
_entity_poly.type
_entity_poly.pdbx_seq_one_letter_code
_entity_poly.pdbx_strand_id
1 'polypeptide(L)'
;MAGRLAAKALALLAVIVLAAGGSASALAQAAVDLRLVLAVDVSGSVSDERFKLQKQGYAEAFRNWRVLEAIRSGPAQAIAVTMTQWTGPAQQAQVVPWMVITDEASMTAFAEAVERTTRQLYGGGTSISGAIDHAMTLFPGSGAQGGRQVIDVSGDGANNRGRPAAEARDDAIRDGATINGLPIMALEPGLDQYYQNNVIGGPNAFMIVAETYETFAEAVLKKLVTEIAVMEEGLRGHASIE
;
A
#
# COMPACT_ATOMS: atom_id res chain seq x y z
N MET A 1 66.35 20.27 65.27
CA MET A 1 66.36 20.61 63.84
C MET A 1 65.05 20.05 63.18
N ALA A 2 64.30 20.95 62.67
CA ALA A 2 62.92 20.77 62.25
C ALA A 2 62.78 20.06 60.87
N GLY A 3 61.97 19.05 60.78
CA GLY A 3 61.51 18.40 59.48
C GLY A 3 60.02 18.45 59.37
N ARG A 4 59.53 19.36 58.55
CA ARG A 4 58.09 19.54 58.26
C ARG A 4 57.57 18.48 57.37
N LEU A 5 56.60 17.66 57.88
CA LEU A 5 55.75 16.74 57.10
C LEU A 5 54.64 17.55 56.38
N ALA A 6 54.69 17.61 55.07
CA ALA A 6 53.61 18.17 54.25
C ALA A 6 52.58 17.05 53.95
N ALA A 7 51.37 17.17 54.48
CA ALA A 7 50.24 16.34 54.13
C ALA A 7 49.69 16.76 52.75
N LYS A 8 49.70 15.83 51.83
CA LYS A 8 49.01 16.01 50.53
C LYS A 8 47.57 15.50 50.65
N ALA A 9 46.62 16.39 50.68
CA ALA A 9 45.22 16.08 50.57
C ALA A 9 44.90 15.71 49.11
N LEU A 10 44.46 14.48 48.85
CA LEU A 10 44.01 14.01 47.57
C LEU A 10 42.50 14.26 47.49
N ALA A 11 42.10 15.30 46.74
CA ALA A 11 40.69 15.56 46.47
C ALA A 11 40.19 14.58 45.38
N LEU A 12 39.31 13.66 45.75
CA LEU A 12 38.65 12.75 44.84
C LEU A 12 37.47 13.48 44.18
N LEU A 13 37.61 13.90 42.93
CA LEU A 13 36.52 14.49 42.14
C LEU A 13 35.65 13.34 41.60
N ALA A 14 34.50 13.12 42.20
CA ALA A 14 33.49 12.19 41.66
C ALA A 14 32.75 12.86 40.52
N VAL A 15 33.04 12.47 39.29
CA VAL A 15 32.27 12.88 38.11
C VAL A 15 31.02 12.01 38.06
N ILE A 16 29.87 12.56 38.44
CA ILE A 16 28.56 11.95 38.21
C ILE A 16 28.19 12.20 36.76
N VAL A 17 28.40 11.21 35.91
CA VAL A 17 27.83 11.18 34.54
C VAL A 17 26.34 10.88 34.67
N LEU A 18 25.50 11.93 34.65
CA LEU A 18 24.07 11.77 34.44
C LEU A 18 23.88 11.28 33.00
N ALA A 19 23.70 9.97 32.83
CA ALA A 19 23.19 9.40 31.59
C ALA A 19 21.71 9.85 31.43
N ALA A 20 21.51 10.94 30.75
CA ALA A 20 20.19 11.31 30.24
C ALA A 20 19.78 10.25 29.21
N GLY A 21 19.21 9.17 29.68
CA GLY A 21 18.51 8.20 28.86
C GLY A 21 17.30 8.87 28.23
N GLY A 22 17.51 9.49 27.07
CA GLY A 22 16.42 9.92 26.22
C GLY A 22 15.63 8.67 25.83
N SER A 23 14.50 8.42 26.49
CA SER A 23 13.50 7.49 26.01
C SER A 23 13.07 8.00 24.64
N ALA A 24 13.63 7.45 23.57
CA ALA A 24 13.04 7.56 22.26
C ALA A 24 11.63 6.98 22.42
N SER A 25 10.63 7.84 22.52
CA SER A 25 9.24 7.42 22.39
C SER A 25 9.14 6.72 21.04
N ALA A 26 9.15 5.40 21.01
CA ALA A 26 8.76 4.66 19.84
C ALA A 26 7.37 5.19 19.51
N LEU A 27 7.24 5.94 18.41
CA LEU A 27 5.95 6.36 17.91
C LEU A 27 5.14 5.07 17.79
N ALA A 28 4.08 4.95 18.59
CA ALA A 28 3.23 3.78 18.54
C ALA A 28 2.71 3.65 17.10
N GLN A 29 3.07 2.55 16.44
CA GLN A 29 2.59 2.30 15.10
C GLN A 29 1.06 2.17 15.15
N ALA A 30 0.37 2.84 14.24
CA ALA A 30 -1.09 2.79 14.18
C ALA A 30 -1.56 1.34 13.90
N ALA A 31 -2.48 0.82 14.71
CA ALA A 31 -3.16 -0.42 14.41
C ALA A 31 -4.10 -0.19 13.22
N VAL A 32 -4.06 -1.07 12.22
CA VAL A 32 -4.91 -0.97 11.03
C VAL A 32 -5.48 -2.34 10.66
N ASP A 33 -6.62 -2.33 9.95
CA ASP A 33 -7.27 -3.53 9.45
C ASP A 33 -6.68 -3.99 8.11
N LEU A 34 -6.13 -3.03 7.36
CA LEU A 34 -5.62 -3.24 6.01
C LEU A 34 -4.39 -2.35 5.75
N ARG A 35 -3.36 -2.93 5.15
CA ARG A 35 -2.25 -2.22 4.50
C ARG A 35 -2.37 -2.44 3.01
N LEU A 36 -2.69 -1.38 2.26
CA LEU A 36 -3.04 -1.42 0.84
C LEU A 36 -2.02 -0.68 -0.01
N VAL A 37 -1.44 -1.37 -0.98
CA VAL A 37 -0.62 -0.76 -2.04
C VAL A 37 -1.45 -0.68 -3.31
N LEU A 38 -1.76 0.53 -3.76
CA LEU A 38 -2.38 0.79 -5.07
C LEU A 38 -1.27 0.84 -6.12
N ALA A 39 -1.12 -0.22 -6.90
CA ALA A 39 -0.13 -0.33 -7.96
C ALA A 39 -0.77 0.05 -9.31
N VAL A 40 -0.51 1.28 -9.77
CA VAL A 40 -1.18 1.90 -10.91
C VAL A 40 -0.30 1.87 -12.14
N ASP A 41 -0.79 1.26 -13.22
CA ASP A 41 -0.13 1.21 -14.51
C ASP A 41 -0.02 2.59 -15.16
N VAL A 42 1.20 2.94 -15.53
CA VAL A 42 1.50 4.12 -16.35
C VAL A 42 2.40 3.75 -17.53
N SER A 43 2.30 2.51 -18.01
CA SER A 43 3.07 1.98 -19.16
C SER A 43 2.74 2.74 -20.45
N GLY A 44 3.40 2.34 -21.55
CA GLY A 44 3.31 3.06 -22.83
C GLY A 44 1.93 3.10 -23.47
N SER A 45 1.01 2.20 -23.10
CA SER A 45 -0.39 2.17 -23.53
C SER A 45 -1.27 3.22 -22.84
N VAL A 46 -0.87 3.66 -21.64
CA VAL A 46 -1.60 4.67 -20.86
C VAL A 46 -1.23 6.06 -21.36
N SER A 47 -2.16 6.71 -22.10
CA SER A 47 -2.01 8.11 -22.49
C SER A 47 -2.15 9.05 -21.29
N ASP A 48 -1.79 10.33 -21.46
CA ASP A 48 -1.95 11.34 -20.40
C ASP A 48 -3.42 11.52 -19.99
N GLU A 49 -4.34 11.38 -20.95
CA GLU A 49 -5.78 11.44 -20.69
C GLU A 49 -6.24 10.22 -19.85
N ARG A 50 -5.81 9.01 -20.22
CA ARG A 50 -6.07 7.79 -19.46
C ARG A 50 -5.50 7.86 -18.05
N PHE A 51 -4.27 8.36 -17.89
CA PHE A 51 -3.66 8.60 -16.60
C PHE A 51 -4.47 9.59 -15.76
N LYS A 52 -5.00 10.66 -16.38
CA LYS A 52 -5.87 11.61 -15.70
C LYS A 52 -7.16 10.94 -15.21
N LEU A 53 -7.80 10.09 -16.02
CA LEU A 53 -9.01 9.34 -15.64
C LEU A 53 -8.72 8.38 -14.46
N GLN A 54 -7.59 7.67 -14.47
CA GLN A 54 -7.20 6.85 -13.33
C GLN A 54 -7.07 7.67 -12.05
N LYS A 55 -6.33 8.79 -12.09
CA LYS A 55 -6.17 9.67 -10.91
C LYS A 55 -7.52 10.17 -10.38
N GLN A 56 -8.38 10.64 -11.26
CA GLN A 56 -9.71 11.12 -10.91
C GLN A 56 -10.54 10.02 -10.26
N GLY A 57 -10.53 8.81 -10.84
CA GLY A 57 -11.26 7.68 -10.30
C GLY A 57 -10.84 7.30 -8.89
N TYR A 58 -9.53 7.24 -8.63
CA TYR A 58 -9.04 7.00 -7.27
C TYR A 58 -9.40 8.13 -6.30
N ALA A 59 -9.21 9.39 -6.70
CA ALA A 59 -9.51 10.53 -5.83
C ALA A 59 -11.01 10.61 -5.49
N GLU A 60 -11.88 10.37 -6.47
CA GLU A 60 -13.33 10.32 -6.28
C GLU A 60 -13.76 9.17 -5.36
N ALA A 61 -13.17 7.98 -5.53
CA ALA A 61 -13.44 6.84 -4.69
C ALA A 61 -13.07 7.11 -3.22
N PHE A 62 -11.91 7.73 -2.97
CA PHE A 62 -11.50 8.12 -1.61
C PHE A 62 -12.25 9.35 -1.05
N ARG A 63 -13.15 9.98 -1.79
CA ARG A 63 -14.11 10.98 -1.27
C ARG A 63 -15.50 10.39 -1.04
N ASN A 64 -15.72 9.13 -1.41
CA ASN A 64 -17.01 8.50 -1.31
C ASN A 64 -17.26 7.98 0.12
N TRP A 65 -18.39 8.35 0.71
CA TRP A 65 -18.80 7.97 2.06
C TRP A 65 -18.85 6.45 2.28
N ARG A 66 -19.12 5.64 1.22
CA ARG A 66 -19.16 4.17 1.29
C ARG A 66 -17.78 3.59 1.64
N VAL A 67 -16.69 4.22 1.19
CA VAL A 67 -15.32 3.82 1.56
C VAL A 67 -15.09 4.10 3.04
N LEU A 68 -15.56 5.24 3.57
CA LEU A 68 -15.45 5.55 4.99
C LEU A 68 -16.25 4.56 5.85
N GLU A 69 -17.46 4.20 5.44
CA GLU A 69 -18.24 3.18 6.13
C GLU A 69 -17.55 1.83 6.15
N ALA A 70 -16.98 1.40 5.01
CA ALA A 70 -16.20 0.17 4.95
C ALA A 70 -15.00 0.19 5.90
N ILE A 71 -14.27 1.32 5.99
CA ILE A 71 -13.16 1.47 6.96
C ILE A 71 -13.67 1.37 8.39
N ARG A 72 -14.78 2.02 8.72
CA ARG A 72 -15.37 2.02 10.06
C ARG A 72 -15.96 0.69 10.49
N SER A 73 -16.25 -0.21 9.55
CA SER A 73 -16.75 -1.56 9.86
C SER A 73 -15.68 -2.49 10.41
N GLY A 74 -14.39 -2.21 10.19
CA GLY A 74 -13.29 -3.01 10.72
C GLY A 74 -13.03 -2.78 12.21
N PRO A 75 -12.38 -3.72 12.89
CA PRO A 75 -12.10 -3.63 14.34
C PRO A 75 -11.14 -2.49 14.71
N ALA A 76 -10.15 -2.18 13.88
CA ALA A 76 -9.25 -1.03 14.09
C ALA A 76 -9.83 0.27 13.55
N GLN A 77 -10.85 0.20 12.69
CA GLN A 77 -11.47 1.35 12.01
C GLN A 77 -10.45 2.23 11.27
N ALA A 78 -9.40 1.61 10.78
CA ALA A 78 -8.28 2.27 10.15
C ALA A 78 -7.68 1.40 9.05
N ILE A 79 -7.22 2.04 7.97
CA ILE A 79 -6.41 1.41 6.94
C ILE A 79 -5.16 2.24 6.68
N ALA A 80 -4.07 1.60 6.27
CA ALA A 80 -2.90 2.29 5.74
C ALA A 80 -2.85 2.10 4.22
N VAL A 81 -2.73 3.19 3.47
CA VAL A 81 -2.75 3.17 2.01
C VAL A 81 -1.55 3.92 1.44
N THR A 82 -0.99 3.41 0.37
CA THR A 82 0.03 4.06 -0.46
C THR A 82 -0.29 3.86 -1.93
N MET A 83 0.28 4.70 -2.80
CA MET A 83 0.13 4.54 -4.25
C MET A 83 1.48 4.53 -4.94
N THR A 84 1.64 3.60 -5.88
CA THR A 84 2.79 3.50 -6.76
C THR A 84 2.39 3.64 -8.22
N GLN A 85 3.28 4.15 -9.03
CA GLN A 85 3.23 4.05 -10.49
C GLN A 85 4.22 3.00 -10.94
N TRP A 86 3.88 2.26 -11.99
CA TRP A 86 4.75 1.23 -12.55
C TRP A 86 4.67 1.15 -14.07
N THR A 87 5.78 0.68 -14.67
CA THR A 87 5.89 0.37 -16.11
C THR A 87 6.73 -0.91 -16.31
N GLY A 88 8.01 -0.80 -16.64
CA GLY A 88 8.95 -1.90 -16.83
C GLY A 88 9.45 -2.54 -15.52
N PRO A 89 10.30 -3.59 -15.61
CA PRO A 89 10.70 -4.41 -14.47
C PRO A 89 11.42 -3.67 -13.34
N ALA A 90 12.15 -2.60 -13.63
CA ALA A 90 12.87 -1.78 -12.66
C ALA A 90 12.41 -0.33 -12.67
N GLN A 91 11.16 -0.11 -13.06
CA GLN A 91 10.57 1.22 -13.22
C GLN A 91 9.28 1.31 -12.40
N GLN A 92 9.45 1.52 -11.12
CA GLN A 92 8.37 1.76 -10.15
C GLN A 92 8.71 3.00 -9.33
N ALA A 93 7.68 3.72 -8.92
CA ALA A 93 7.81 4.91 -8.06
C ALA A 93 6.66 4.97 -7.07
N GLN A 94 6.97 5.10 -5.78
CA GLN A 94 5.98 5.46 -4.77
C GLN A 94 5.63 6.93 -4.93
N VAL A 95 4.42 7.25 -5.38
CA VAL A 95 3.98 8.62 -5.70
C VAL A 95 3.10 9.25 -4.64
N VAL A 96 2.44 8.43 -3.81
CA VAL A 96 1.79 8.86 -2.57
C VAL A 96 2.40 8.04 -1.44
N PRO A 97 3.03 8.66 -0.43
CA PRO A 97 3.58 7.95 0.70
C PRO A 97 2.48 7.24 1.50
N TRP A 98 2.86 6.33 2.40
CA TRP A 98 1.89 5.71 3.30
C TRP A 98 1.13 6.76 4.12
N MET A 99 -0.19 6.63 4.12
CA MET A 99 -1.10 7.45 4.91
C MET A 99 -2.07 6.54 5.66
N VAL A 100 -2.29 6.81 6.95
CA VAL A 100 -3.33 6.14 7.74
C VAL A 100 -4.63 6.90 7.57
N ILE A 101 -5.69 6.16 7.24
CA ILE A 101 -7.03 6.69 6.99
C ILE A 101 -7.98 6.15 8.05
N THR A 102 -8.63 7.05 8.80
CA THR A 102 -9.55 6.75 9.90
C THR A 102 -10.85 7.53 9.80
N ASP A 103 -10.86 8.64 9.05
CA ASP A 103 -11.94 9.60 8.99
C ASP A 103 -12.01 10.32 7.64
N GLU A 104 -13.01 11.17 7.49
CA GLU A 104 -13.23 11.95 6.26
C GLU A 104 -12.06 12.91 5.95
N ALA A 105 -11.43 13.48 6.98
CA ALA A 105 -10.32 14.40 6.79
C ALA A 105 -9.10 13.69 6.21
N SER A 106 -8.74 12.53 6.75
CA SER A 106 -7.63 11.69 6.25
C SER A 106 -7.94 11.10 4.87
N MET A 107 -9.19 10.72 4.58
CA MET A 107 -9.63 10.33 3.23
C MET A 107 -9.45 11.47 2.23
N THR A 108 -9.91 12.67 2.57
CA THR A 108 -9.76 13.87 1.72
C THR A 108 -8.28 14.19 1.48
N ALA A 109 -7.45 14.12 2.53
CA ALA A 109 -6.01 14.34 2.42
C ALA A 109 -5.34 13.33 1.47
N PHE A 110 -5.74 12.05 1.52
CA PHE A 110 -5.25 11.04 0.58
C PHE A 110 -5.73 11.32 -0.86
N ALA A 111 -7.00 11.63 -1.05
CA ALA A 111 -7.55 11.98 -2.37
C ALA A 111 -6.81 13.18 -3.00
N GLU A 112 -6.56 14.23 -2.22
CA GLU A 112 -5.77 15.37 -2.67
C GLU A 112 -4.32 15.02 -2.97
N ALA A 113 -3.71 14.10 -2.19
CA ALA A 113 -2.36 13.61 -2.49
C ALA A 113 -2.33 12.88 -3.83
N VAL A 114 -3.33 12.05 -4.12
CA VAL A 114 -3.50 11.38 -5.43
C VAL A 114 -3.64 12.42 -6.56
N GLU A 115 -4.48 13.43 -6.40
CA GLU A 115 -4.69 14.48 -7.42
C GLU A 115 -3.43 15.29 -7.74
N ARG A 116 -2.58 15.51 -6.74
CA ARG A 116 -1.30 16.20 -6.91
C ARG A 116 -0.23 15.37 -7.61
N THR A 117 -0.42 14.04 -7.74
CA THR A 117 0.58 13.21 -8.43
C THR A 117 0.72 13.59 -9.89
N THR A 118 1.94 13.55 -10.38
CA THR A 118 2.27 13.64 -11.79
C THR A 118 2.71 12.27 -12.29
N ARG A 119 2.62 12.04 -13.59
CA ARG A 119 3.19 10.86 -14.20
C ARG A 119 4.71 10.96 -14.11
N GLN A 120 5.34 10.00 -13.41
CA GLN A 120 6.79 10.00 -13.19
C GLN A 120 7.53 9.04 -14.12
N LEU A 121 6.83 8.06 -14.69
CA LEU A 121 7.42 7.00 -15.51
C LEU A 121 6.81 6.99 -16.90
N TYR A 122 7.64 6.62 -17.88
CA TYR A 122 7.27 6.58 -19.29
C TYR A 122 7.94 5.39 -19.99
N GLY A 123 7.21 4.70 -20.85
CA GLY A 123 7.75 3.57 -21.61
C GLY A 123 8.07 2.34 -20.74
N GLY A 124 9.07 1.56 -21.12
CA GLY A 124 9.55 0.42 -20.33
C GLY A 124 8.80 -0.91 -20.51
N GLY A 125 7.64 -0.89 -21.16
CA GLY A 125 6.74 -2.03 -21.29
C GLY A 125 5.85 -2.20 -20.07
N THR A 126 5.20 -3.36 -19.95
CA THR A 126 4.23 -3.69 -18.90
C THR A 126 4.82 -4.79 -18.01
N SER A 127 5.18 -4.48 -16.77
CA SER A 127 5.74 -5.43 -15.81
C SER A 127 4.91 -5.50 -14.53
N ILE A 128 3.86 -6.31 -14.57
CA ILE A 128 3.04 -6.61 -13.40
C ILE A 128 3.89 -7.29 -12.33
N SER A 129 4.80 -8.18 -12.73
CA SER A 129 5.75 -8.80 -11.80
C SER A 129 6.61 -7.77 -11.07
N GLY A 130 7.14 -6.77 -11.78
CA GLY A 130 7.91 -5.69 -11.16
C GLY A 130 7.07 -4.82 -10.23
N ALA A 131 5.80 -4.59 -10.56
CA ALA A 131 4.86 -3.86 -9.70
C ALA A 131 4.61 -4.62 -8.38
N ILE A 132 4.38 -5.94 -8.44
CA ILE A 132 4.18 -6.80 -7.27
C ILE A 132 5.46 -6.84 -6.42
N ASP A 133 6.61 -7.12 -7.04
CA ASP A 133 7.90 -7.18 -6.33
C ASP A 133 8.20 -5.87 -5.59
N HIS A 134 7.99 -4.73 -6.26
CA HIS A 134 8.17 -3.41 -5.64
C HIS A 134 7.19 -3.18 -4.49
N ALA A 135 5.92 -3.49 -4.68
CA ALA A 135 4.90 -3.30 -3.65
C ALA A 135 5.24 -4.06 -2.35
N MET A 136 5.78 -5.28 -2.47
CA MET A 136 6.23 -6.06 -1.32
C MET A 136 7.33 -5.35 -0.50
N THR A 137 8.21 -4.60 -1.16
CA THR A 137 9.27 -3.84 -0.46
C THR A 137 8.73 -2.67 0.37
N LEU A 138 7.49 -2.23 0.13
CA LEU A 138 6.92 -1.06 0.80
C LEU A 138 6.26 -1.39 2.14
N PHE A 139 5.76 -2.61 2.34
CA PHE A 139 5.02 -2.98 3.56
C PHE A 139 5.80 -2.76 4.87
N PRO A 140 7.11 -3.06 4.96
CA PRO A 140 7.87 -2.79 6.18
C PRO A 140 7.90 -1.30 6.56
N GLY A 141 7.82 -0.40 5.58
CA GLY A 141 7.83 1.05 5.76
C GLY A 141 6.46 1.67 6.00
N SER A 142 5.39 0.88 6.16
CA SER A 142 4.02 1.40 6.28
C SER A 142 3.76 2.25 7.52
N GLY A 143 4.58 2.13 8.57
CA GLY A 143 4.35 2.80 9.85
C GLY A 143 3.11 2.29 10.60
N ALA A 144 2.51 1.19 10.14
CA ALA A 144 1.31 0.60 10.70
C ALA A 144 1.57 -0.83 11.19
N GLN A 145 0.83 -1.26 12.22
CA GLN A 145 0.85 -2.61 12.75
C GLN A 145 -0.43 -3.38 12.42
N GLY A 146 -0.27 -4.69 12.21
CA GLY A 146 -1.42 -5.57 11.91
C GLY A 146 -1.96 -5.36 10.51
N GLY A 147 -3.19 -5.78 10.31
CA GLY A 147 -3.91 -5.70 9.05
C GLY A 147 -3.42 -6.65 7.96
N ARG A 148 -4.32 -6.97 7.05
CA ARG A 148 -3.98 -7.74 5.85
C ARG A 148 -3.02 -6.92 4.98
N GLN A 149 -2.11 -7.59 4.29
CA GLN A 149 -1.30 -6.98 3.24
C GLN A 149 -1.96 -7.23 1.90
N VAL A 150 -2.33 -6.18 1.21
CA VAL A 150 -3.00 -6.29 -0.09
C VAL A 150 -2.30 -5.41 -1.12
N ILE A 151 -2.08 -5.98 -2.29
CA ILE A 151 -1.59 -5.28 -3.48
C ILE A 151 -2.74 -5.23 -4.47
N ASP A 152 -3.17 -4.03 -4.81
CA ASP A 152 -4.19 -3.78 -5.84
C ASP A 152 -3.51 -3.39 -7.14
N VAL A 153 -3.51 -4.29 -8.13
CA VAL A 153 -2.86 -4.08 -9.42
C VAL A 153 -3.89 -3.63 -10.45
N SER A 154 -3.79 -2.37 -10.91
CA SER A 154 -4.57 -1.87 -12.04
C SER A 154 -3.70 -1.70 -13.28
N GLY A 155 -4.23 -2.10 -14.46
CA GLY A 155 -3.51 -1.96 -15.72
C GLY A 155 -4.34 -2.38 -16.94
N ASP A 156 -3.90 -1.96 -18.14
CA ASP A 156 -4.59 -2.16 -19.42
C ASP A 156 -3.87 -3.17 -20.36
N GLY A 157 -2.92 -3.95 -19.82
CA GLY A 157 -2.19 -4.95 -20.59
C GLY A 157 -1.60 -6.09 -19.76
N ALA A 158 -1.36 -7.22 -20.41
CA ALA A 158 -0.68 -8.37 -19.82
C ALA A 158 0.80 -8.08 -19.55
N ASN A 159 1.40 -8.84 -18.64
CA ASN A 159 2.83 -8.75 -18.35
C ASN A 159 3.66 -9.13 -19.59
N ASN A 160 4.41 -8.19 -20.13
CA ASN A 160 5.25 -8.41 -21.32
C ASN A 160 6.74 -8.14 -21.07
N ARG A 161 7.12 -7.78 -19.84
CA ARG A 161 8.49 -7.54 -19.39
C ARG A 161 8.73 -8.10 -17.99
N GLY A 162 9.97 -8.45 -17.71
CA GLY A 162 10.35 -9.05 -16.43
C GLY A 162 10.05 -10.55 -16.37
N ARG A 163 9.99 -11.08 -15.16
CA ARG A 163 9.61 -12.47 -14.89
C ARG A 163 8.10 -12.68 -15.09
N PRO A 164 7.60 -13.91 -15.18
CA PRO A 164 6.17 -14.17 -15.21
C PRO A 164 5.43 -13.56 -14.01
N ALA A 165 4.27 -12.94 -14.25
CA ALA A 165 3.47 -12.32 -13.18
C ALA A 165 3.04 -13.36 -12.13
N ALA A 166 2.73 -14.58 -12.55
CA ALA A 166 2.36 -15.68 -11.65
C ALA A 166 3.47 -16.03 -10.65
N GLU A 167 4.74 -15.95 -11.04
CA GLU A 167 5.85 -16.19 -10.11
C GLU A 167 5.94 -15.10 -9.04
N ALA A 168 5.79 -13.83 -9.43
CA ALA A 168 5.79 -12.71 -8.48
C ALA A 168 4.60 -12.78 -7.52
N ARG A 169 3.41 -13.12 -8.05
CA ARG A 169 2.21 -13.39 -7.25
C ARG A 169 2.45 -14.49 -6.23
N ASP A 170 2.97 -15.64 -6.66
CA ASP A 170 3.16 -16.80 -5.79
C ASP A 170 4.18 -16.53 -4.68
N ASP A 171 5.23 -15.74 -4.97
CA ASP A 171 6.19 -15.26 -3.97
C ASP A 171 5.51 -14.33 -2.96
N ALA A 172 4.75 -13.34 -3.42
CA ALA A 172 4.04 -12.40 -2.55
C ALA A 172 3.01 -13.10 -1.65
N ILE A 173 2.31 -14.12 -2.17
CA ILE A 173 1.37 -14.95 -1.38
C ILE A 173 2.13 -15.72 -0.29
N ARG A 174 3.28 -16.30 -0.61
CA ARG A 174 4.12 -17.01 0.37
C ARG A 174 4.57 -16.08 1.50
N ASP A 175 4.79 -14.80 1.18
CA ASP A 175 5.16 -13.76 2.14
C ASP A 175 3.95 -13.09 2.82
N GLY A 176 2.74 -13.65 2.62
CA GLY A 176 1.52 -13.29 3.35
C GLY A 176 0.70 -12.15 2.73
N ALA A 177 0.97 -11.77 1.48
CA ALA A 177 0.16 -10.78 0.78
C ALA A 177 -0.99 -11.43 -0.03
N THR A 178 -2.04 -10.66 -0.24
CA THR A 178 -3.10 -10.95 -1.23
C THR A 178 -2.94 -9.98 -2.39
N ILE A 179 -3.07 -10.49 -3.62
CA ILE A 179 -3.03 -9.67 -4.82
C ILE A 179 -4.42 -9.63 -5.44
N ASN A 180 -4.99 -8.44 -5.52
CA ASN A 180 -6.24 -8.17 -6.20
C ASN A 180 -6.00 -7.44 -7.51
N GLY A 181 -6.95 -7.52 -8.44
CA GLY A 181 -6.80 -6.98 -9.80
C GLY A 181 -7.88 -6.00 -10.18
N LEU A 182 -7.49 -5.02 -11.01
CA LEU A 182 -8.39 -4.14 -11.73
C LEU A 182 -7.94 -4.04 -13.19
N PRO A 183 -8.23 -5.08 -14.01
CA PRO A 183 -7.95 -5.02 -15.44
C PRO A 183 -8.84 -3.99 -16.12
N ILE A 184 -8.25 -3.18 -17.02
CA ILE A 184 -8.95 -2.18 -17.84
C ILE A 184 -8.98 -2.72 -19.27
N MET A 185 -10.17 -3.13 -19.75
CA MET A 185 -10.36 -3.88 -21.00
C MET A 185 -10.23 -3.02 -22.26
N ALA A 186 -9.79 -1.78 -22.13
CA ALA A 186 -9.80 -0.81 -23.23
C ALA A 186 -8.98 -1.20 -24.46
N LEU A 187 -7.96 -2.04 -24.33
CA LEU A 187 -7.01 -2.34 -25.40
C LEU A 187 -6.78 -3.83 -25.66
N GLU A 188 -6.82 -4.66 -24.64
CA GLU A 188 -6.42 -6.08 -24.72
C GLU A 188 -7.60 -7.00 -24.43
N PRO A 189 -8.17 -7.66 -25.44
CA PRO A 189 -9.21 -8.67 -25.25
C PRO A 189 -8.68 -9.87 -24.43
N GLY A 190 -9.47 -10.32 -23.43
CA GLY A 190 -9.10 -11.45 -22.57
C GLY A 190 -8.13 -11.08 -21.44
N LEU A 191 -7.91 -9.79 -21.18
CA LEU A 191 -7.08 -9.33 -20.09
C LEU A 191 -7.63 -9.76 -18.72
N ASP A 192 -8.94 -9.84 -18.57
CA ASP A 192 -9.62 -10.38 -17.39
C ASP A 192 -9.21 -11.83 -17.11
N GLN A 193 -9.22 -12.68 -18.15
CA GLN A 193 -8.73 -14.06 -18.03
C GLN A 193 -7.24 -14.12 -17.68
N TYR A 194 -6.43 -13.22 -18.26
CA TYR A 194 -5.02 -13.13 -17.91
C TYR A 194 -4.83 -12.79 -16.43
N TYR A 195 -5.55 -11.78 -15.91
CA TYR A 195 -5.51 -11.39 -14.50
C TYR A 195 -5.96 -12.54 -13.60
N GLN A 196 -7.07 -13.24 -13.96
CA GLN A 196 -7.57 -14.39 -13.21
C GLN A 196 -6.52 -15.50 -13.09
N ASN A 197 -5.78 -15.77 -14.15
CA ASN A 197 -4.86 -16.90 -14.21
C ASN A 197 -3.45 -16.56 -13.68
N ASN A 198 -3.00 -15.31 -13.82
CA ASN A 198 -1.61 -14.95 -13.62
C ASN A 198 -1.36 -13.86 -12.57
N VAL A 199 -2.37 -13.05 -12.21
CA VAL A 199 -2.16 -11.86 -11.38
C VAL A 199 -2.77 -12.00 -10.00
N ILE A 200 -4.08 -12.28 -9.92
CA ILE A 200 -4.75 -12.36 -8.62
C ILE A 200 -4.38 -13.64 -7.88
N GLY A 201 -4.33 -13.55 -6.55
CA GLY A 201 -4.05 -14.71 -5.70
C GLY A 201 -3.92 -14.35 -4.23
N GLY A 202 -3.94 -15.37 -3.40
CA GLY A 202 -3.98 -15.26 -1.94
C GLY A 202 -5.39 -15.35 -1.37
N PRO A 203 -5.54 -15.29 -0.04
CA PRO A 203 -6.82 -15.43 0.63
C PRO A 203 -7.83 -14.37 0.20
N ASN A 204 -9.01 -14.81 -0.27
CA ASN A 204 -10.10 -13.95 -0.73
C ASN A 204 -9.71 -13.01 -1.89
N ALA A 205 -8.73 -13.40 -2.70
CA ALA A 205 -8.33 -12.62 -3.87
C ALA A 205 -9.48 -12.51 -4.88
N PHE A 206 -9.65 -11.32 -5.42
CA PHE A 206 -10.68 -11.02 -6.41
C PHE A 206 -10.23 -9.97 -7.41
N MET A 207 -10.98 -9.78 -8.46
CA MET A 207 -10.82 -8.67 -9.39
C MET A 207 -12.15 -7.99 -9.70
N ILE A 208 -12.08 -6.72 -10.03
CA ILE A 208 -13.18 -5.96 -10.64
C ILE A 208 -12.68 -5.47 -11.99
N VAL A 209 -13.46 -5.73 -13.03
CA VAL A 209 -13.15 -5.32 -14.39
C VAL A 209 -13.64 -3.89 -14.62
N ALA A 210 -12.80 -3.04 -15.18
CA ALA A 210 -13.20 -1.78 -15.79
C ALA A 210 -13.25 -1.98 -17.31
N GLU A 211 -14.44 -1.85 -17.90
CA GLU A 211 -14.63 -2.05 -19.33
C GLU A 211 -13.86 -1.00 -20.16
N THR A 212 -13.81 0.21 -19.65
CA THR A 212 -13.09 1.33 -20.26
C THR A 212 -12.49 2.24 -19.19
N TYR A 213 -11.70 3.23 -19.60
CA TYR A 213 -11.19 4.24 -18.67
C TYR A 213 -12.28 5.18 -18.13
N GLU A 214 -13.39 5.35 -18.84
CA GLU A 214 -14.55 6.14 -18.40
C GLU A 214 -15.30 5.43 -17.26
N THR A 215 -15.35 4.10 -17.27
CA THR A 215 -15.97 3.31 -16.20
C THR A 215 -15.03 2.98 -15.04
N PHE A 216 -13.77 3.40 -15.13
CA PHE A 216 -12.74 3.11 -14.13
C PHE A 216 -13.10 3.61 -12.72
N ALA A 217 -13.65 4.82 -12.60
CA ALA A 217 -14.03 5.40 -11.30
C ALA A 217 -15.07 4.53 -10.55
N GLU A 218 -16.07 4.00 -11.27
CA GLU A 218 -17.07 3.10 -10.69
C GLU A 218 -16.44 1.77 -10.26
N ALA A 219 -15.55 1.21 -11.10
CA ALA A 219 -14.85 -0.02 -10.82
C ALA A 219 -13.94 0.09 -9.59
N VAL A 220 -13.18 1.18 -9.46
CA VAL A 220 -12.34 1.49 -8.29
C VAL A 220 -13.17 1.61 -7.04
N LEU A 221 -14.26 2.37 -7.07
CA LEU A 221 -15.13 2.54 -5.90
C LEU A 221 -15.68 1.18 -5.43
N LYS A 222 -16.23 0.39 -6.34
CA LYS A 222 -16.74 -0.96 -6.03
C LYS A 222 -15.64 -1.84 -5.45
N LYS A 223 -14.44 -1.79 -6.06
CA LYS A 223 -13.31 -2.59 -5.63
C LYS A 223 -12.84 -2.21 -4.23
N LEU A 224 -12.62 -0.93 -3.95
CA LEU A 224 -12.18 -0.45 -2.63
C LEU A 224 -13.18 -0.82 -1.53
N VAL A 225 -14.48 -0.62 -1.76
CA VAL A 225 -15.51 -0.99 -0.78
C VAL A 225 -15.46 -2.49 -0.50
N THR A 226 -15.38 -3.34 -1.54
CA THR A 226 -15.30 -4.79 -1.37
C THR A 226 -14.02 -5.19 -0.64
N GLU A 227 -12.88 -4.63 -1.02
CA GLU A 227 -11.56 -4.95 -0.47
C GLU A 227 -11.43 -4.62 1.01
N ILE A 228 -11.98 -3.48 1.43
CA ILE A 228 -11.96 -3.04 2.82
C ILE A 228 -12.95 -3.87 3.65
N ALA A 229 -14.15 -4.15 3.12
CA ALA A 229 -15.22 -4.86 3.83
C ALA A 229 -15.01 -6.38 4.00
N VAL A 230 -14.12 -7.01 3.24
CA VAL A 230 -13.85 -8.49 3.28
C VAL A 230 -13.49 -9.02 4.68
N MET A 231 -13.20 -8.14 5.64
CA MET A 231 -12.93 -8.52 7.04
C MET A 231 -14.14 -9.14 7.77
N GLU A 232 -15.39 -8.85 7.36
CA GLU A 232 -16.55 -9.29 8.13
C GLU A 232 -16.86 -10.80 7.99
N GLU A 233 -16.58 -11.42 6.86
CA GLU A 233 -16.92 -12.84 6.62
C GLU A 233 -15.98 -13.80 7.35
N GLY A 234 -14.71 -13.46 7.48
CA GLY A 234 -13.72 -14.28 8.19
C GLY A 234 -13.96 -14.37 9.70
N LEU A 235 -14.50 -13.33 10.31
CA LEU A 235 -14.79 -13.29 11.76
C LEU A 235 -16.13 -13.95 12.12
N ARG A 236 -17.13 -13.92 11.24
CA ARG A 236 -18.43 -14.57 11.48
C ARG A 236 -18.36 -16.10 11.36
N GLY A 237 -17.43 -16.63 10.56
CA GLY A 237 -17.23 -18.08 10.41
C GLY A 237 -16.61 -18.76 11.65
N HIS A 238 -15.97 -18.04 12.56
CA HIS A 238 -15.38 -18.60 13.79
C HIS A 238 -16.29 -18.48 15.03
N ALA A 239 -17.31 -17.63 14.98
CA ALA A 239 -18.25 -17.44 16.10
C ALA A 239 -19.44 -18.42 16.12
N SER A 240 -19.54 -19.31 15.13
CA SER A 240 -20.66 -20.26 14.99
C SER A 240 -20.33 -21.70 15.35
N ILE A 241 -19.17 -21.97 15.99
CA ILE A 241 -18.73 -23.31 16.40
C ILE A 241 -18.36 -23.30 17.91
N GLU A 242 -19.19 -22.73 18.76
CA GLU A 242 -19.19 -23.00 20.22
C GLU A 242 -20.60 -23.36 20.68
#